data_1dc2e2df5a4a8b00b74c6519be6c5ab1
#
_entry.id   1dc2e2df5a4a8b00b74c6519be6c5ab1
#
_cell.length_a   1.000
_cell.length_b   1.000
_cell.length_c   1.000
_cell.angle_alpha   90.00
_cell.angle_beta   90.00
_cell.angle_gamma   90.00
#
_symmetry.space_group_name_H-M   'P 1'
#
loop_
_entity.id
_entity.type
_entity.pdbx_description
1 polymer ?
#
loop_
_entity_poly.entity_id
_entity_poly.type
_entity_poly.pdbx_seq_one_letter_code
_entity_poly.pdbx_strand_id
1 'polypeptide(L)'
;MKNAPGPYTTEPSLLLFRRRLAALMRVTAIGQDELAGMIGQSSRSIGLWLTGVRLPSAVSLKALSRTFGVPTDWLLGADAVEIASGLTRLAEIASAPKATDAGTDRASG
;
A
#
# COMPACT_ATOMS: atom_id res chain seq x y z
N MET A 1 18.74 14.70 -17.94
CA MET A 1 18.49 14.40 -17.66
C MET A 1 18.35 14.04 -17.11
N LYS A 2 18.17 13.88 -17.02
CA LYS A 2 18.00 13.64 -16.50
C LYS A 2 17.64 12.85 -16.12
N ASN A 3 17.48 12.42 -16.07
CA ASN A 3 17.13 11.71 -15.72
C ASN A 3 16.91 10.77 -15.56
N ALA A 4 17.18 10.39 -15.72
CA ALA A 4 16.85 9.25 -15.84
C ALA A 4 16.91 8.24 -15.05
N PRO A 5 16.20 7.93 -14.70
CA PRO A 5 16.21 7.11 -13.63
C PRO A 5 16.34 5.72 -13.93
N GLY A 6 16.94 5.04 -13.25
CA GLY A 6 16.97 3.67 -13.28
C GLY A 6 15.87 3.14 -12.42
N PRO A 7 15.98 1.88 -12.04
CA PRO A 7 14.97 1.25 -11.20
C PRO A 7 14.89 1.85 -9.83
N TYR A 8 15.89 2.65 -9.46
CA TYR A 8 15.86 3.22 -8.17
C TYR A 8 15.20 4.54 -8.24
N THR A 9 14.19 4.63 -8.77
CA THR A 9 13.55 5.85 -9.01
C THR A 9 13.50 6.80 -7.89
N THR A 10 13.35 8.03 -8.23
CA THR A 10 13.09 9.07 -7.27
C THR A 10 11.60 9.26 -7.12
N GLU A 11 10.82 8.33 -7.64
CA GLU A 11 9.38 8.37 -7.56
C GLU A 11 8.96 8.46 -6.09
N PRO A 12 8.18 9.47 -5.72
CA PRO A 12 7.90 9.74 -4.31
C PRO A 12 7.23 8.58 -3.55
N SER A 13 6.33 7.86 -4.21
CA SER A 13 5.68 6.73 -3.55
C SER A 13 6.67 5.67 -3.12
N LEU A 14 7.65 5.42 -3.96
CA LEU A 14 8.65 4.41 -3.65
C LEU A 14 9.53 4.84 -2.48
N LEU A 15 9.92 6.10 -2.46
CA LEU A 15 10.74 6.63 -1.38
C LEU A 15 9.98 6.61 -0.05
N LEU A 16 8.74 7.01 -0.08
CA LEU A 16 7.94 7.03 1.13
C LEU A 16 7.63 5.63 1.62
N PHE A 17 7.38 4.71 0.71
CA PHE A 17 7.17 3.32 1.08
C PHE A 17 8.38 2.78 1.84
N ARG A 18 9.60 2.98 1.30
CA ARG A 18 10.81 2.54 1.97
C ARG A 18 10.90 3.07 3.40
N ARG A 19 10.71 4.36 3.53
CA ARG A 19 10.84 5.00 4.82
C ARG A 19 9.81 4.50 5.82
N ARG A 20 8.59 4.37 5.36
CA ARG A 20 7.50 3.96 6.23
C ARG A 20 7.64 2.51 6.64
N LEU A 21 8.04 1.65 5.71
CA LEU A 21 8.28 0.25 6.04
C LEU A 21 9.41 0.13 7.06
N ALA A 22 10.51 0.83 6.83
CA ALA A 22 11.63 0.79 7.76
C ALA A 22 11.23 1.30 9.13
N ALA A 23 10.43 2.37 9.17
CA ALA A 23 9.97 2.92 10.45
C ALA A 23 9.08 1.94 11.19
N LEU A 24 8.17 1.28 10.48
CA LEU A 24 7.29 0.30 11.10
C LEU A 24 8.07 -0.87 11.67
N MET A 25 9.04 -1.36 10.92
CA MET A 25 9.87 -2.47 11.39
C MET A 25 10.66 -2.06 12.63
N ARG A 26 11.17 -0.84 12.65
CA ARG A 26 11.94 -0.35 13.79
C ARG A 26 11.05 -0.19 15.03
N VAL A 27 9.90 0.43 14.85
CA VAL A 27 8.99 0.68 15.96
C VAL A 27 8.46 -0.62 16.55
N THR A 28 8.20 -1.60 15.71
CA THR A 28 7.67 -2.88 16.16
C THR A 28 8.76 -3.87 16.52
N ALA A 29 10.01 -3.54 16.27
CA ALA A 29 11.17 -4.41 16.49
C ALA A 29 11.07 -5.73 15.72
N ILE A 30 10.43 -5.68 14.53
CA ILE A 30 10.33 -6.86 13.68
C ILE A 30 11.46 -6.80 12.66
N GLY A 31 12.26 -7.85 12.63
CA GLY A 31 13.37 -7.94 11.70
C GLY A 31 12.94 -8.42 10.32
N GLN A 32 13.89 -8.39 9.40
CA GLN A 32 13.63 -8.71 8.01
C GLN A 32 13.18 -10.17 7.83
N ASP A 33 13.88 -11.10 8.47
CA ASP A 33 13.51 -12.51 8.35
C ASP A 33 12.18 -12.80 9.00
N GLU A 34 11.94 -12.15 10.13
CA GLU A 34 10.69 -12.33 10.85
C GLU A 34 9.52 -11.82 10.02
N LEU A 35 9.66 -10.65 9.46
CA LEU A 35 8.61 -10.08 8.62
C LEU A 35 8.36 -10.97 7.40
N ALA A 36 9.42 -11.47 6.78
CA ALA A 36 9.29 -12.35 5.64
C ALA A 36 8.44 -13.56 5.98
N GLY A 37 8.69 -14.16 7.14
CA GLY A 37 7.90 -15.29 7.58
C GLY A 37 6.45 -14.94 7.83
N MET A 38 6.21 -13.76 8.39
CA MET A 38 4.85 -13.33 8.72
C MET A 38 3.98 -13.10 7.49
N ILE A 39 4.57 -12.64 6.42
CA ILE A 39 3.80 -12.30 5.22
C ILE A 39 4.00 -13.28 4.06
N GLY A 40 4.73 -14.37 4.31
CA GLY A 40 4.91 -15.39 3.28
C GLY A 40 5.80 -14.96 2.13
N GLN A 41 6.81 -14.14 2.42
CA GLN A 41 7.75 -13.67 1.41
C GLN A 41 9.16 -14.07 1.81
N SER A 42 10.12 -13.87 0.91
CA SER A 42 11.51 -14.13 1.23
C SER A 42 12.14 -12.89 1.86
N SER A 43 13.17 -13.10 2.66
CA SER A 43 13.94 -11.98 3.19
C SER A 43 14.52 -11.13 2.09
N ARG A 44 14.89 -11.75 0.98
CA ARG A 44 15.41 -11.02 -0.16
C ARG A 44 14.38 -10.03 -0.69
N SER A 45 13.12 -10.44 -0.78
CA SER A 45 12.06 -9.54 -1.23
C SER A 45 11.95 -8.33 -0.30
N ILE A 46 11.96 -8.57 1.00
CA ILE A 46 11.91 -7.48 1.97
C ILE A 46 13.11 -6.54 1.75
N GLY A 47 14.28 -7.10 1.54
CA GLY A 47 15.47 -6.31 1.28
C GLY A 47 15.35 -5.42 0.05
N LEU A 48 14.75 -5.95 -1.03
CA LEU A 48 14.54 -5.17 -2.25
C LEU A 48 13.57 -4.01 -2.01
N TRP A 49 12.57 -4.22 -1.17
CA TRP A 49 11.64 -3.16 -0.81
C TRP A 49 12.32 -2.08 0.04
N LEU A 50 13.15 -2.51 0.99
CA LEU A 50 13.84 -1.58 1.89
C LEU A 50 14.91 -0.75 1.19
N THR A 51 15.47 -1.28 0.11
CA THR A 51 16.48 -0.54 -0.64
C THR A 51 15.89 0.28 -1.78
N GLY A 52 14.59 0.17 -2.00
CA GLY A 52 13.94 0.97 -3.02
C GLY A 52 14.09 0.43 -4.43
N VAL A 53 14.50 -0.82 -4.56
CA VAL A 53 14.65 -1.42 -5.88
C VAL A 53 13.30 -1.83 -6.44
N ARG A 54 12.39 -2.18 -5.55
CA ARG A 54 11.11 -2.73 -5.98
C ARG A 54 10.02 -2.43 -4.96
N LEU A 55 8.79 -2.29 -5.45
CA LEU A 55 7.62 -2.24 -4.58
C LEU A 55 7.05 -3.64 -4.45
N PRO A 56 6.40 -3.93 -3.34
CA PRO A 56 5.73 -5.23 -3.21
C PRO A 56 4.53 -5.31 -4.14
N SER A 57 4.12 -6.53 -4.41
CA SER A 57 2.88 -6.77 -5.17
C SER A 57 1.69 -6.32 -4.34
N ALA A 58 0.52 -6.24 -4.97
CA ALA A 58 -0.70 -5.87 -4.25
C ALA A 58 -0.99 -6.83 -3.12
N VAL A 59 -0.74 -8.12 -3.33
CA VAL A 59 -0.96 -9.12 -2.28
C VAL A 59 -0.02 -8.90 -1.10
N SER A 60 1.24 -8.61 -1.38
CA SER A 60 2.21 -8.35 -0.33
C SER A 60 1.90 -7.06 0.40
N LEU A 61 1.45 -6.02 -0.31
CA LEU A 61 1.03 -4.77 0.32
C LEU A 61 -0.12 -5.00 1.29
N LYS A 62 -1.07 -5.81 0.88
CA LYS A 62 -2.20 -6.14 1.74
C LYS A 62 -1.73 -6.86 3.00
N ALA A 63 -0.80 -7.79 2.84
CA ALA A 63 -0.25 -8.51 3.98
C ALA A 63 0.48 -7.58 4.94
N LEU A 64 1.26 -6.64 4.39
CA LEU A 64 1.95 -5.65 5.21
C LEU A 64 0.96 -4.76 5.95
N SER A 65 -0.07 -4.32 5.25
CA SER A 65 -1.11 -3.50 5.85
C SER A 65 -1.74 -4.20 7.05
N ARG A 66 -2.05 -5.46 6.89
CA ARG A 66 -2.66 -6.23 7.98
C ARG A 66 -1.70 -6.50 9.12
N THR A 67 -0.46 -6.81 8.79
CA THR A 67 0.56 -7.11 9.78
C THR A 67 0.82 -5.91 10.69
N PHE A 68 0.92 -4.74 10.10
CA PHE A 68 1.23 -3.53 10.88
C PHE A 68 0.00 -2.74 11.28
N GLY A 69 -1.16 -3.08 10.76
CA GLY A 69 -2.38 -2.36 11.09
C GLY A 69 -2.44 -0.96 10.52
N VAL A 70 -1.86 -0.76 9.33
CA VAL A 70 -1.86 0.54 8.67
C VAL A 70 -2.49 0.43 7.29
N PRO A 71 -3.09 1.50 6.79
CA PRO A 71 -3.70 1.46 5.47
C PRO A 71 -2.66 1.26 4.37
N THR A 72 -3.03 0.54 3.34
CA THR A 72 -2.17 0.35 2.17
C THR A 72 -1.80 1.68 1.55
N ASP A 73 -2.76 2.59 1.47
CA ASP A 73 -2.51 3.91 0.89
C ASP A 73 -1.44 4.67 1.66
N TRP A 74 -1.44 4.53 2.98
CA TRP A 74 -0.43 5.17 3.80
C TRP A 74 0.96 4.61 3.47
N LEU A 75 1.03 3.30 3.30
CA LEU A 75 2.30 2.68 2.91
C LEU A 75 2.80 3.23 1.59
N LEU A 76 1.91 3.57 0.69
CA LEU A 76 2.28 4.09 -0.62
C LEU A 76 2.44 5.60 -0.64
N GLY A 77 2.35 6.25 0.50
CA GLY A 77 2.68 7.66 0.59
C GLY A 77 1.54 8.61 0.88
N ALA A 78 0.31 8.11 0.91
CA ALA A 78 -0.81 9.00 1.22
C ALA A 78 -0.77 9.41 2.68
N ASP A 79 -1.17 10.63 2.96
CA ASP A 79 -1.23 11.07 4.35
C ASP A 79 -2.64 10.84 4.91
N ALA A 80 -2.78 11.10 6.19
CA ALA A 80 -4.04 10.82 6.87
C ALA A 80 -5.20 11.61 6.30
N VAL A 81 -4.95 12.82 5.85
CA VAL A 81 -5.99 13.66 5.28
C VAL A 81 -6.47 13.09 3.95
N GLU A 82 -5.54 12.68 3.11
CA GLU A 82 -5.89 12.07 1.83
C GLU A 82 -6.68 10.79 2.02
N ILE A 83 -6.27 9.98 2.98
CA ILE A 83 -6.94 8.72 3.27
C ILE A 83 -8.36 9.00 3.78
N ALA A 84 -8.50 9.94 4.70
CA ALA A 84 -9.81 10.29 5.25
C ALA A 84 -10.74 10.84 4.16
N SER A 85 -10.19 11.67 3.27
CA SER A 85 -10.97 12.21 2.16
C SER A 85 -11.44 11.11 1.23
N GLY A 86 -10.56 10.15 0.95
CA GLY A 86 -10.91 9.02 0.11
C GLY A 86 -11.99 8.16 0.73
N LEU A 87 -11.91 7.93 2.03
CA LEU A 87 -12.91 7.15 2.75
C LEU A 87 -14.27 7.83 2.74
N THR A 88 -14.27 9.15 2.92
CA THR A 88 -15.50 9.93 2.86
C THR A 88 -16.13 9.81 1.48
N ARG A 89 -15.32 9.94 0.44
CA ARG A 89 -15.81 9.81 -0.91
C ARG A 89 -16.36 8.41 -1.19
N LEU A 90 -15.69 7.39 -0.71
CA LEU A 90 -16.17 6.03 -0.86
C LEU A 90 -17.50 5.82 -0.18
N ALA A 91 -17.66 6.39 1.00
CA ALA A 91 -18.92 6.31 1.72
C ALA A 91 -20.04 6.97 0.92
N GLU A 92 -19.76 8.12 0.31
CA GLU A 92 -20.72 8.82 -0.52
C GLU A 92 -21.10 7.98 -1.74
N ILE A 93 -20.12 7.39 -2.39
CA ILE A 93 -20.37 6.55 -3.54
C ILE A 93 -21.18 5.33 -3.15
N ALA A 94 -20.82 4.70 -2.05
CA ALA A 94 -21.47 3.48 -1.60
C ALA A 94 -22.91 3.71 -1.19
N SER A 95 -23.23 4.92 -0.68
CA SER A 95 -24.58 5.21 -0.27
C SER A 95 -25.39 5.97 -1.31
N ALA A 96 -24.79 6.26 -2.47
CA ALA A 96 -25.53 6.93 -3.53
C ALA A 96 -26.64 6.02 -4.04
N PRO A 97 -27.76 6.60 -4.43
CA PRO A 97 -28.78 5.79 -5.02
C PRO A 97 -28.23 5.10 -6.25
N LYS A 98 -28.66 3.90 -6.45
CA LYS A 98 -28.07 3.27 -7.45
C LYS A 98 -28.61 3.51 -8.63
N ALA A 99 -28.30 4.39 -8.99
CA ALA A 99 -28.68 4.56 -10.18
C ALA A 99 -28.22 3.46 -10.88
N THR A 100 -27.79 3.04 -10.64
CA THR A 100 -27.22 2.24 -11.05
C THR A 100 -27.24 1.13 -10.83
N ASP A 101 -27.68 0.90 -10.78
CA ASP A 101 -27.60 -0.01 -10.57
C ASP A 101 -27.91 -0.66 -10.96
N ALA A 102 -28.09 -0.47 -11.36
CA ALA A 102 -28.38 -0.97 -11.49
C ALA A 102 -28.33 -1.70 -11.74
N GLY A 103 -28.44 -1.64 -12.05
CA GLY A 103 -28.61 -2.32 -12.11
C GLY A 103 -28.55 -3.02 -12.19
N THR A 104 -28.70 -2.85 -12.31
CA THR A 104 -28.88 -3.51 -12.16
C THR A 104 -29.06 -4.15 -12.20
N ASP A 105 -29.30 -4.12 -12.32
CA ASP A 105 -29.67 -4.74 -12.28
C ASP A 105 -29.73 -5.43 -12.55
N ARG A 106 -29.76 -5.38 -12.77
CA ARG A 106 -30.02 -6.07 -12.98
C ARG A 106 -30.22 -6.69 -13.11
N ALA A 107 -30.27 -6.50 -13.32
CA ALA A 107 -30.77 -6.94 -13.35
C ALA A 107 -31.01 -7.40 -13.46
N SER A 108 -31.11 -7.29 -13.51
CA SER A 108 -31.64 -7.61 -13.38
C SER A 108 -31.79 -7.98 -13.49
N GLY A 109 -31.85 -7.79 -13.59
CA GLY A 109 -32.34 -8.13 -13.59
C GLY A 109 -32.47 -8.27 -13.67
#